data_c200549cfd25d8622a4a790ca7663366
#
_entry.id   c200549cfd25d8622a4a790ca7663366
#
_cell.length_a   1.000
_cell.length_b   1.000
_cell.length_c   1.000
_cell.angle_alpha   90.00
_cell.angle_beta   90.00
_cell.angle_gamma   90.00
#
_symmetry.space_group_name_H-M   'P 1'
#
loop_
_entity.id
_entity.type
_entity.pdbx_description
1 polymer ?
#
loop_
_entity_poly.entity_id
_entity_poly.type
_entity_poly.pdbx_seq_one_letter_code
_entity_poly.pdbx_strand_id
1 'polypeptide(L)'
;MENIDWNNLGFGYRKTDYNIRCTYKDGAWGDLEVSDSEYFTMHMAASAIHYGQEAFEGLKAFRGKDGKIRVFRMDENAKRMQDSANGTLMARFPQEKFMEAVTKAVKLNERFVPPYESGASLYIRPVLFGTGAEIGVKPAREYMFILFVTPVGPYFKGGFQTTPFVIMREFDRSAPLGMGKFKVGGNYAASLIAGQKAHELGYSNIFYLDAKEKKYIDECGAANFFGVKNNTYITPKSESILPSITNKSLMTLAEEMGMKVECRHVPVEELATFEEAGACGTAAVISPIQRIDDYDTKESYVFSKDGKPGPISEKLYNKLRAIQYGDEPDNHGWVTVLD
;
A
#
# COMPACT_ATOMS: atom_id res chain seq x y z
N MET A 1 10.15 -29.01 8.64
CA MET A 1 9.49 -27.68 8.52
C MET A 1 10.52 -26.65 8.92
N GLU A 2 10.81 -25.66 8.07
CA GLU A 2 11.67 -24.55 8.47
C GLU A 2 11.04 -23.83 9.67
N ASN A 3 11.83 -23.64 10.71
CA ASN A 3 11.40 -22.88 11.89
C ASN A 3 11.48 -21.39 11.52
N ILE A 4 10.32 -20.73 11.36
CA ILE A 4 10.26 -19.32 11.00
C ILE A 4 10.56 -18.50 12.25
N ASP A 5 11.62 -17.70 12.22
CA ASP A 5 11.89 -16.69 13.24
C ASP A 5 10.96 -15.48 13.03
N TRP A 6 9.80 -15.52 13.67
CA TRP A 6 8.76 -14.50 13.59
C TRP A 6 9.20 -13.12 14.08
N ASN A 7 10.19 -13.06 14.97
CA ASN A 7 10.67 -11.81 15.54
C ASN A 7 11.69 -11.10 14.63
N ASN A 8 12.24 -11.81 13.65
CA ASN A 8 13.26 -11.26 12.75
C ASN A 8 12.84 -11.23 11.29
N LEU A 9 11.54 -11.16 11.03
CA LEU A 9 11.04 -10.98 9.68
C LEU A 9 11.33 -9.57 9.17
N GLY A 10 11.75 -9.47 7.90
CA GLY A 10 11.79 -8.24 7.12
C GLY A 10 10.56 -8.12 6.22
N PHE A 11 10.64 -7.24 5.22
CA PHE A 11 9.64 -7.09 4.15
C PHE A 11 10.12 -7.76 2.83
N GLY A 12 10.88 -8.84 2.94
CA GLY A 12 11.38 -9.62 1.81
C GLY A 12 10.46 -10.78 1.43
N TYR A 13 10.58 -11.25 0.18
CA TYR A 13 9.88 -12.45 -0.27
C TYR A 13 10.35 -13.68 0.52
N ARG A 14 9.39 -14.48 0.98
CA ARG A 14 9.60 -15.81 1.53
C ARG A 14 8.61 -16.76 0.87
N LYS A 15 9.09 -17.90 0.38
CA LYS A 15 8.26 -18.95 -0.18
C LYS A 15 7.21 -19.44 0.83
N THR A 16 6.00 -19.62 0.34
CA THR A 16 4.89 -20.27 1.05
C THR A 16 4.43 -21.50 0.27
N ASP A 17 3.43 -22.23 0.76
CA ASP A 17 3.07 -23.52 0.17
C ASP A 17 2.37 -23.36 -1.18
N TYR A 18 1.45 -22.38 -1.28
CA TYR A 18 0.56 -22.26 -2.43
C TYR A 18 0.35 -20.81 -2.85
N ASN A 19 0.10 -20.63 -4.15
CA ASN A 19 -0.43 -19.42 -4.74
C ASN A 19 -1.70 -19.73 -5.53
N ILE A 20 -2.48 -18.68 -5.83
CA ILE A 20 -3.72 -18.79 -6.61
C ILE A 20 -3.50 -18.13 -7.95
N ARG A 21 -3.96 -18.78 -9.02
CA ARG A 21 -3.88 -18.28 -10.39
C ARG A 21 -5.25 -18.30 -11.04
N CYS A 22 -5.47 -17.40 -11.97
CA CYS A 22 -6.67 -17.38 -12.80
C CYS A 22 -6.34 -16.75 -14.14
N THR A 23 -6.71 -17.41 -15.22
CA THR A 23 -6.42 -16.93 -16.59
C THR A 23 -7.68 -16.34 -17.23
N TYR A 24 -7.51 -15.21 -17.92
CA TYR A 24 -8.54 -14.65 -18.82
C TYR A 24 -8.20 -14.99 -20.25
N LYS A 25 -9.10 -15.66 -20.92
CA LYS A 25 -8.98 -16.06 -22.30
C LYS A 25 -10.36 -16.16 -22.95
N ASP A 26 -10.45 -15.90 -24.26
CA ASP A 26 -11.68 -16.00 -25.04
C ASP A 26 -12.85 -15.18 -24.45
N GLY A 27 -12.54 -14.04 -23.83
CA GLY A 27 -13.53 -13.12 -23.28
C GLY A 27 -14.01 -13.42 -21.86
N ALA A 28 -13.46 -14.44 -21.18
CA ALA A 28 -13.89 -14.82 -19.84
C ALA A 28 -12.73 -15.19 -18.89
N TRP A 29 -12.95 -14.98 -17.58
CA TRP A 29 -12.11 -15.49 -16.52
C TRP A 29 -12.43 -16.96 -16.26
N GLY A 30 -11.40 -17.80 -16.22
CA GLY A 30 -11.49 -19.21 -15.83
C GLY A 30 -11.68 -19.41 -14.33
N ASP A 31 -11.41 -20.62 -13.85
CA ASP A 31 -11.49 -20.99 -12.43
C ASP A 31 -10.23 -20.57 -11.67
N LEU A 32 -10.33 -20.52 -10.32
CA LEU A 32 -9.22 -20.31 -9.43
C LEU A 32 -8.39 -21.59 -9.28
N GLU A 33 -7.21 -21.60 -9.87
CA GLU A 33 -6.25 -22.69 -9.81
C GLU A 33 -5.30 -22.53 -8.60
N VAL A 34 -5.03 -23.62 -7.89
CA VAL A 34 -4.01 -23.69 -6.83
C VAL A 34 -2.72 -24.20 -7.42
N SER A 35 -1.61 -23.52 -7.13
CA SER A 35 -0.28 -23.94 -7.55
C SER A 35 0.72 -23.86 -6.40
N ASP A 36 1.63 -24.83 -6.30
CA ASP A 36 2.78 -24.85 -5.39
C ASP A 36 4.07 -24.32 -6.06
N SER A 37 4.02 -24.04 -7.36
CA SER A 37 5.14 -23.51 -8.13
C SER A 37 5.27 -22.00 -7.95
N GLU A 38 6.49 -21.54 -7.68
CA GLU A 38 6.86 -20.10 -7.68
C GLU A 38 7.05 -19.55 -9.10
N TYR A 39 7.02 -20.40 -10.10
CA TYR A 39 7.30 -20.05 -11.51
C TYR A 39 6.06 -20.26 -12.36
N PHE A 40 5.92 -19.45 -13.37
CA PHE A 40 4.94 -19.60 -14.44
C PHE A 40 5.56 -19.25 -15.78
N THR A 41 5.03 -19.82 -16.86
CA THR A 41 5.48 -19.52 -18.23
C THR A 41 4.67 -18.38 -18.81
N MET A 42 5.34 -17.43 -19.44
CA MET A 42 4.72 -16.30 -20.13
C MET A 42 5.36 -16.14 -21.51
N HIS A 43 4.56 -15.74 -22.51
CA HIS A 43 5.08 -15.51 -23.85
C HIS A 43 6.03 -14.30 -23.86
N MET A 44 7.14 -14.39 -24.60
CA MET A 44 8.14 -13.32 -24.63
C MET A 44 7.62 -11.97 -25.16
N ALA A 45 6.55 -11.95 -25.94
CA ALA A 45 5.90 -10.75 -26.45
C ALA A 45 4.68 -10.33 -25.59
N ALA A 46 4.60 -10.76 -24.33
CA ALA A 46 3.53 -10.34 -23.43
C ALA A 46 3.54 -8.83 -23.18
N SER A 47 2.36 -8.19 -23.22
CA SER A 47 2.23 -6.74 -23.03
C SER A 47 2.73 -6.25 -21.67
N ALA A 48 2.67 -7.10 -20.65
CA ALA A 48 3.23 -6.79 -19.34
C ALA A 48 4.74 -6.57 -19.38
N ILE A 49 5.48 -7.38 -20.18
CA ILE A 49 6.94 -7.27 -20.29
C ILE A 49 7.35 -6.01 -21.04
N HIS A 50 6.66 -5.71 -22.14
CA HIS A 50 7.07 -4.63 -23.04
C HIS A 50 6.51 -3.27 -22.69
N TYR A 51 5.30 -3.23 -22.14
CA TYR A 51 4.54 -1.99 -21.94
C TYR A 51 4.09 -1.80 -20.50
N GLY A 52 4.47 -2.69 -19.57
CA GLY A 52 4.07 -2.59 -18.18
C GLY A 52 2.55 -2.65 -18.00
N GLN A 53 1.82 -3.37 -18.89
CA GLN A 53 0.37 -3.53 -18.74
C GLN A 53 0.08 -4.50 -17.59
N GLU A 54 0.13 -3.95 -16.37
CA GLU A 54 -0.08 -4.68 -15.14
C GLU A 54 -0.65 -3.76 -14.05
N ALA A 55 -1.26 -4.37 -13.03
CA ALA A 55 -1.71 -3.74 -11.82
C ALA A 55 -1.51 -4.69 -10.65
N PHE A 56 -1.29 -4.16 -9.45
CA PHE A 56 -1.12 -5.01 -8.28
C PHE A 56 -1.85 -4.45 -7.06
N GLU A 57 -2.03 -5.30 -6.07
CA GLU A 57 -2.59 -4.92 -4.79
C GLU A 57 -1.71 -5.36 -3.62
N GLY A 58 -1.99 -4.82 -2.47
CA GLY A 58 -1.33 -5.21 -1.24
C GLY A 58 -2.28 -5.07 -0.07
N LEU A 59 -2.55 -6.19 0.61
CA LEU A 59 -3.36 -6.25 1.80
C LEU A 59 -2.74 -7.23 2.80
N LYS A 60 -3.29 -7.31 4.00
CA LYS A 60 -2.72 -8.11 5.08
C LYS A 60 -3.76 -8.97 5.77
N ALA A 61 -3.33 -10.16 6.20
CA ALA A 61 -4.06 -10.99 7.15
C ALA A 61 -3.33 -10.99 8.50
N PHE A 62 -4.12 -10.99 9.57
CA PHE A 62 -3.68 -10.90 10.95
C PHE A 62 -4.27 -12.03 11.78
N ARG A 63 -3.48 -12.62 12.68
CA ARG A 63 -3.99 -13.56 13.69
C ARG A 63 -4.28 -12.79 14.96
N GLY A 64 -5.54 -12.83 15.42
CA GLY A 64 -5.94 -12.22 16.68
C GLY A 64 -5.57 -13.07 17.89
N LYS A 65 -5.73 -12.53 19.09
CA LYS A 65 -5.56 -13.26 20.38
C LYS A 65 -6.49 -14.48 20.51
N ASP A 66 -7.64 -14.43 19.88
CA ASP A 66 -8.63 -15.51 19.81
C ASP A 66 -8.24 -16.62 18.81
N GLY A 67 -7.07 -16.52 18.19
CA GLY A 67 -6.57 -17.45 17.16
C GLY A 67 -7.18 -17.27 15.78
N LYS A 68 -8.24 -16.48 15.63
CA LYS A 68 -8.92 -16.26 14.34
C LYS A 68 -8.07 -15.40 13.40
N ILE A 69 -8.19 -15.70 12.11
CA ILE A 69 -7.50 -14.94 11.07
C ILE A 69 -8.46 -13.90 10.49
N ARG A 70 -7.94 -12.69 10.33
CA ARG A 70 -8.69 -11.52 9.86
C ARG A 70 -8.00 -10.90 8.65
N VAL A 71 -8.78 -10.59 7.62
CA VAL A 71 -8.32 -9.82 6.45
C VAL A 71 -9.00 -8.45 6.46
N PHE A 72 -8.18 -7.39 6.35
CA PHE A 72 -8.66 -6.03 6.45
C PHE A 72 -9.03 -5.45 5.09
N ARG A 73 -10.29 -5.01 4.91
CA ARG A 73 -10.86 -4.28 3.76
C ARG A 73 -10.53 -4.88 2.38
N MET A 74 -10.59 -6.19 2.25
CA MET A 74 -10.27 -6.87 0.98
C MET A 74 -11.24 -6.51 -0.15
N ASP A 75 -12.47 -6.11 0.16
CA ASP A 75 -13.46 -5.60 -0.78
C ASP A 75 -13.00 -4.28 -1.44
N GLU A 76 -12.41 -3.36 -0.66
CA GLU A 76 -11.85 -2.11 -1.19
C GLU A 76 -10.60 -2.36 -2.07
N ASN A 77 -9.77 -3.37 -1.72
CA ASN A 77 -8.68 -3.80 -2.60
C ASN A 77 -9.21 -4.40 -3.91
N ALA A 78 -10.28 -5.20 -3.86
CA ALA A 78 -10.92 -5.75 -5.06
C ALA A 78 -11.44 -4.64 -5.98
N LYS A 79 -12.13 -3.63 -5.43
CA LYS A 79 -12.61 -2.45 -6.19
C LYS A 79 -11.44 -1.67 -6.82
N ARG A 80 -10.39 -1.39 -6.04
CA ARG A 80 -9.23 -0.63 -6.52
C ARG A 80 -8.42 -1.39 -7.58
N MET A 81 -8.35 -2.73 -7.50
CA MET A 81 -7.80 -3.56 -8.58
C MET A 81 -8.58 -3.36 -9.88
N GLN A 82 -9.92 -3.29 -9.83
CA GLN A 82 -10.75 -3.01 -11.01
C GLN A 82 -10.51 -1.60 -11.56
N ASP A 83 -10.35 -0.59 -10.67
CA ASP A 83 -10.03 0.77 -11.09
C ASP A 83 -8.68 0.82 -11.82
N SER A 84 -7.67 0.14 -11.28
CA SER A 84 -6.35 0.04 -11.91
C SER A 84 -6.38 -0.72 -13.23
N ALA A 85 -7.17 -1.79 -13.32
CA ALA A 85 -7.40 -2.52 -14.56
C ALA A 85 -8.07 -1.64 -15.63
N ASN A 86 -9.05 -0.82 -15.24
CA ASN A 86 -9.68 0.15 -16.14
C ASN A 86 -8.67 1.18 -16.67
N GLY A 87 -7.80 1.69 -15.79
CA GLY A 87 -6.77 2.68 -16.17
C GLY A 87 -5.77 2.14 -17.19
N THR A 88 -5.56 0.83 -17.23
CA THR A 88 -4.65 0.13 -18.16
C THR A 88 -5.37 -0.67 -19.23
N LEU A 89 -6.70 -0.50 -19.36
CA LEU A 89 -7.57 -1.22 -20.31
C LEU A 89 -7.41 -2.76 -20.24
N MET A 90 -7.23 -3.29 -19.03
CA MET A 90 -7.23 -4.74 -18.78
C MET A 90 -8.62 -5.27 -18.48
N ALA A 91 -8.84 -6.56 -18.69
CA ALA A 91 -10.04 -7.25 -18.25
C ALA A 91 -10.19 -7.14 -16.73
N ARG A 92 -11.34 -6.65 -16.25
CA ARG A 92 -11.63 -6.53 -14.81
C ARG A 92 -11.68 -7.91 -14.16
N PHE A 93 -10.89 -8.09 -13.10
CA PHE A 93 -11.03 -9.30 -12.29
C PHE A 93 -12.27 -9.16 -11.39
N PRO A 94 -13.19 -10.13 -11.37
CA PRO A 94 -14.43 -10.04 -10.58
C PRO A 94 -14.12 -9.91 -9.08
N GLN A 95 -14.84 -9.00 -8.39
CA GLN A 95 -14.60 -8.74 -6.97
C GLN A 95 -14.81 -9.98 -6.10
N GLU A 96 -15.86 -10.76 -6.39
CA GLU A 96 -16.16 -12.01 -5.68
C GLU A 96 -15.03 -13.02 -5.85
N LYS A 97 -14.49 -13.18 -7.08
CA LYS A 97 -13.33 -14.04 -7.33
C LYS A 97 -12.06 -13.53 -6.64
N PHE A 98 -11.88 -12.21 -6.55
CA PHE A 98 -10.76 -11.63 -5.81
C PHE A 98 -10.85 -11.99 -4.32
N MET A 99 -12.00 -11.81 -3.69
CA MET A 99 -12.21 -12.13 -2.28
C MET A 99 -12.10 -13.64 -2.02
N GLU A 100 -12.63 -14.48 -2.93
CA GLU A 100 -12.45 -15.93 -2.88
C GLU A 100 -10.97 -16.31 -2.98
N ALA A 101 -10.22 -15.74 -3.92
CA ALA A 101 -8.79 -15.98 -4.08
C ALA A 101 -7.99 -15.60 -2.83
N VAL A 102 -8.30 -14.46 -2.21
CA VAL A 102 -7.69 -14.02 -0.95
C VAL A 102 -7.96 -15.02 0.17
N THR A 103 -9.23 -15.39 0.36
CA THR A 103 -9.65 -16.35 1.39
C THR A 103 -8.95 -17.70 1.20
N LYS A 104 -8.97 -18.22 -0.03
CA LYS A 104 -8.37 -19.52 -0.39
C LYS A 104 -6.84 -19.50 -0.18
N ALA A 105 -6.16 -18.43 -0.60
CA ALA A 105 -4.71 -18.31 -0.42
C ALA A 105 -4.32 -18.25 1.05
N VAL A 106 -5.04 -17.48 1.87
CA VAL A 106 -4.74 -17.37 3.31
C VAL A 106 -4.98 -18.71 4.02
N LYS A 107 -6.11 -19.39 3.76
CA LYS A 107 -6.42 -20.69 4.36
C LYS A 107 -5.40 -21.77 3.98
N LEU A 108 -5.02 -21.86 2.71
CA LEU A 108 -4.02 -22.83 2.23
C LEU A 108 -2.62 -22.58 2.79
N ASN A 109 -2.35 -21.36 3.23
CA ASN A 109 -1.07 -20.94 3.81
C ASN A 109 -1.20 -20.54 5.29
N GLU A 110 -2.20 -21.04 6.00
CA GLU A 110 -2.52 -20.64 7.38
C GLU A 110 -1.32 -20.72 8.33
N ARG A 111 -0.46 -21.74 8.17
CA ARG A 111 0.74 -21.93 8.98
C ARG A 111 1.77 -20.80 8.86
N PHE A 112 1.64 -19.96 7.83
CA PHE A 112 2.48 -18.77 7.60
C PHE A 112 1.85 -17.47 8.12
N VAL A 113 0.63 -17.52 8.65
CA VAL A 113 0.05 -16.37 9.36
C VAL A 113 0.74 -16.24 10.71
N PRO A 114 1.53 -15.15 10.93
CA PRO A 114 2.31 -15.00 12.14
C PRO A 114 1.45 -15.05 13.40
N PRO A 115 2.00 -15.53 14.54
CA PRO A 115 1.31 -15.49 15.82
C PRO A 115 1.10 -14.04 16.26
N TYR A 116 0.05 -13.80 17.05
CA TYR A 116 -0.35 -12.48 17.52
C TYR A 116 0.79 -11.71 18.18
N GLU A 117 1.53 -12.37 19.05
CA GLU A 117 2.59 -11.77 19.89
C GLU A 117 3.76 -11.23 19.09
N SER A 118 3.95 -11.69 17.86
CA SER A 118 5.04 -11.25 16.99
C SER A 118 4.83 -9.84 16.43
N GLY A 119 3.59 -9.32 16.44
CA GLY A 119 3.22 -8.07 15.77
C GLY A 119 3.38 -8.10 14.25
N ALA A 120 3.77 -9.24 13.69
CA ALA A 120 3.93 -9.50 12.25
C ALA A 120 2.58 -9.80 11.58
N SER A 121 2.56 -9.92 10.26
CA SER A 121 1.35 -10.16 9.48
C SER A 121 1.65 -11.01 8.24
N LEU A 122 0.63 -11.65 7.69
CA LEU A 122 0.74 -12.26 6.36
C LEU A 122 0.42 -11.22 5.30
N TYR A 123 1.40 -10.85 4.50
CA TYR A 123 1.21 -9.94 3.36
C TYR A 123 0.65 -10.71 2.17
N ILE A 124 -0.36 -10.17 1.53
CA ILE A 124 -1.06 -10.75 0.39
C ILE A 124 -0.79 -9.87 -0.82
N ARG A 125 -0.27 -10.46 -1.90
CA ARG A 125 0.10 -9.78 -3.13
C ARG A 125 -0.69 -10.30 -4.32
N PRO A 126 -1.84 -9.70 -4.66
CA PRO A 126 -2.51 -9.89 -5.94
C PRO A 126 -1.79 -9.11 -7.04
N VAL A 127 -1.65 -9.70 -8.22
CA VAL A 127 -1.10 -9.08 -9.44
C VAL A 127 -1.96 -9.47 -10.63
N LEU A 128 -2.32 -8.52 -11.46
CA LEU A 128 -3.06 -8.70 -12.70
C LEU A 128 -2.22 -8.15 -13.86
N PHE A 129 -2.00 -8.92 -14.91
CA PHE A 129 -1.12 -8.52 -16.00
C PHE A 129 -1.48 -9.16 -17.35
N GLY A 130 -1.13 -8.46 -18.44
CA GLY A 130 -1.36 -8.94 -19.80
C GLY A 130 -0.32 -9.99 -20.22
N THR A 131 -0.79 -11.18 -20.63
CA THR A 131 0.03 -12.32 -21.05
C THR A 131 0.01 -12.59 -22.54
N GLY A 132 -0.98 -12.03 -23.24
CA GLY A 132 -1.15 -12.21 -24.68
C GLY A 132 0.05 -11.71 -25.50
N ALA A 133 0.37 -12.40 -26.58
CA ALA A 133 1.46 -12.04 -27.50
C ALA A 133 1.07 -10.83 -28.35
N GLU A 134 1.65 -9.65 -28.06
CA GLU A 134 1.38 -8.39 -28.72
C GLU A 134 2.68 -7.61 -29.00
N ILE A 135 2.79 -7.02 -30.19
CA ILE A 135 3.92 -6.14 -30.53
C ILE A 135 3.50 -4.67 -30.54
N GLY A 136 2.28 -4.38 -31.03
CA GLY A 136 1.75 -3.02 -31.04
C GLY A 136 1.27 -2.59 -29.64
N VAL A 137 1.31 -1.28 -29.37
CA VAL A 137 0.77 -0.70 -28.12
C VAL A 137 -0.76 -0.76 -28.18
N LYS A 138 -1.33 -1.82 -27.62
CA LYS A 138 -2.76 -2.08 -27.49
C LYS A 138 -3.03 -3.01 -26.32
N PRO A 139 -4.28 -3.06 -25.81
CA PRO A 139 -4.64 -3.99 -24.74
C PRO A 139 -4.39 -5.44 -25.16
N ALA A 140 -3.86 -6.24 -24.24
CA ALA A 140 -3.74 -7.68 -24.44
C ALA A 140 -5.12 -8.33 -24.60
N ARG A 141 -5.14 -9.51 -25.21
CA ARG A 141 -6.36 -10.33 -25.33
C ARG A 141 -6.45 -11.40 -24.25
N GLU A 142 -5.31 -11.71 -23.63
CA GLU A 142 -5.19 -12.68 -22.55
C GLU A 142 -4.53 -12.01 -21.34
N TYR A 143 -5.01 -12.35 -20.15
CA TYR A 143 -4.50 -11.84 -18.88
C TYR A 143 -4.34 -12.98 -17.88
N MET A 144 -3.48 -12.76 -16.90
CA MET A 144 -3.36 -13.64 -15.74
C MET A 144 -3.51 -12.83 -14.47
N PHE A 145 -4.27 -13.37 -13.53
CA PHE A 145 -4.29 -12.95 -12.14
C PHE A 145 -3.50 -13.97 -11.32
N ILE A 146 -2.54 -13.50 -10.54
CA ILE A 146 -1.77 -14.31 -9.58
C ILE A 146 -1.92 -13.67 -8.21
N LEU A 147 -2.15 -14.49 -7.19
CA LEU A 147 -2.13 -14.06 -5.80
C LEU A 147 -1.22 -15.00 -5.00
N PHE A 148 -0.21 -14.44 -4.37
CA PHE A 148 0.66 -15.13 -3.43
C PHE A 148 0.70 -14.41 -2.09
N VAL A 149 1.17 -15.11 -1.06
CA VAL A 149 1.29 -14.59 0.30
C VAL A 149 2.71 -14.75 0.80
N THR A 150 3.13 -13.89 1.73
CA THR A 150 4.43 -13.99 2.40
C THR A 150 4.35 -13.40 3.81
N PRO A 151 4.89 -14.05 4.85
CA PRO A 151 4.93 -13.46 6.17
C PRO A 151 5.91 -12.29 6.19
N VAL A 152 5.49 -11.17 6.78
CA VAL A 152 6.29 -9.95 6.91
C VAL A 152 6.31 -9.49 8.37
N GLY A 153 7.45 -8.97 8.79
CA GLY A 153 7.63 -8.41 10.12
C GLY A 153 6.90 -7.07 10.31
N PRO A 154 6.91 -6.55 11.53
CA PRO A 154 6.49 -5.18 11.76
C PRO A 154 7.39 -4.24 10.95
N TYR A 155 6.79 -3.20 10.37
CA TYR A 155 7.52 -2.26 9.52
C TYR A 155 8.68 -1.58 10.26
N PHE A 156 8.48 -1.26 11.52
CA PHE A 156 9.48 -0.69 12.40
C PHE A 156 10.05 -1.77 13.34
N LYS A 157 11.27 -2.20 13.12
CA LYS A 157 11.95 -3.20 13.98
C LYS A 157 12.22 -2.69 15.41
N GLY A 158 12.28 -1.38 15.62
CA GLY A 158 12.53 -0.73 16.92
C GLY A 158 11.29 -0.14 17.60
N GLY A 159 10.07 -0.52 17.18
CA GLY A 159 8.83 0.06 17.63
C GLY A 159 8.35 1.23 16.73
N PHE A 160 7.26 1.88 17.13
CA PHE A 160 6.66 2.99 16.38
C PHE A 160 7.54 4.24 16.47
N GLN A 161 8.34 4.53 15.44
CA GLN A 161 9.36 5.57 15.40
C GLN A 161 9.14 6.55 14.25
N THR A 162 9.64 7.76 14.40
CA THR A 162 9.62 8.79 13.35
C THR A 162 10.73 8.59 12.33
N THR A 163 10.49 9.02 11.10
CA THR A 163 11.44 8.94 9.98
C THR A 163 11.58 10.26 9.23
N PRO A 164 12.79 10.62 8.72
CA PRO A 164 12.98 11.82 7.92
C PRO A 164 12.65 11.58 6.45
N PHE A 165 12.10 12.62 5.80
CA PHE A 165 11.83 12.66 4.36
C PHE A 165 12.51 13.85 3.70
N VAL A 166 12.66 13.80 2.37
CA VAL A 166 13.27 14.88 1.59
C VAL A 166 12.42 15.25 0.38
N ILE A 167 12.21 16.55 0.16
CA ILE A 167 11.67 17.10 -1.08
C ILE A 167 12.84 17.28 -2.06
N MET A 168 12.69 16.75 -3.27
CA MET A 168 13.61 16.98 -4.39
C MET A 168 12.76 17.32 -5.62
N ARG A 169 12.82 18.59 -6.05
CA ARG A 169 11.91 19.14 -7.06
C ARG A 169 12.22 18.66 -8.48
N GLU A 170 13.37 18.04 -8.69
CA GLU A 170 13.77 17.41 -9.96
C GLU A 170 12.99 16.11 -10.28
N PHE A 171 12.30 15.52 -9.29
CA PHE A 171 11.55 14.29 -9.47
C PHE A 171 10.05 14.53 -9.39
N ASP A 172 9.32 13.84 -10.28
CA ASP A 172 7.88 13.72 -10.26
C ASP A 172 7.47 12.29 -9.89
N ARG A 173 6.40 12.17 -9.12
CA ARG A 173 5.80 10.85 -8.89
C ARG A 173 5.02 10.37 -10.10
N SER A 174 4.26 11.27 -10.71
CA SER A 174 3.38 10.99 -11.83
C SER A 174 2.97 12.29 -12.53
N ALA A 175 2.66 12.22 -13.82
CA ALA A 175 2.02 13.35 -14.51
C ALA A 175 0.67 13.71 -13.86
N PRO A 176 0.22 14.97 -13.88
CA PRO A 176 -1.02 15.43 -13.20
C PRO A 176 -2.29 14.67 -13.61
N LEU A 177 -2.41 14.30 -14.88
CA LEU A 177 -3.50 13.49 -15.43
C LEU A 177 -3.03 12.12 -15.91
N GLY A 178 -1.91 11.63 -15.34
CA GLY A 178 -1.32 10.34 -15.69
C GLY A 178 -1.88 9.18 -14.87
N MET A 179 -1.01 8.24 -14.57
CA MET A 179 -1.36 6.97 -13.92
C MET A 179 -1.31 7.01 -12.38
N GLY A 180 -1.04 8.15 -11.75
CA GLY A 180 -0.78 8.27 -10.31
C GLY A 180 -1.87 7.70 -9.41
N LYS A 181 -3.14 7.84 -9.80
CA LYS A 181 -4.31 7.31 -9.07
C LYS A 181 -4.51 5.80 -9.20
N PHE A 182 -3.79 5.14 -10.09
CA PHE A 182 -3.88 3.68 -10.30
C PHE A 182 -2.69 2.96 -9.68
N LYS A 183 -2.92 1.75 -9.19
CA LYS A 183 -1.88 0.95 -8.55
C LYS A 183 -1.18 0.05 -9.58
N VAL A 184 -0.31 0.68 -10.38
CA VAL A 184 0.40 0.06 -11.52
C VAL A 184 1.91 0.14 -11.30
N GLY A 185 2.66 -0.90 -11.68
CA GLY A 185 4.10 -1.01 -11.43
C GLY A 185 4.93 0.11 -12.05
N GLY A 186 4.48 0.68 -13.17
CA GLY A 186 5.15 1.80 -13.81
C GLY A 186 5.36 3.00 -12.87
N ASN A 187 4.38 3.32 -12.00
CA ASN A 187 4.53 4.39 -11.01
C ASN A 187 5.63 4.08 -9.98
N TYR A 188 5.82 2.80 -9.65
CA TYR A 188 6.83 2.36 -8.66
C TYR A 188 8.21 2.23 -9.29
N ALA A 189 8.31 1.69 -10.51
CA ALA A 189 9.57 1.64 -11.24
C ALA A 189 10.14 3.04 -11.48
N ALA A 190 9.30 4.01 -11.86
CA ALA A 190 9.71 5.40 -12.03
C ALA A 190 10.21 6.07 -10.74
N SER A 191 9.79 5.59 -9.56
CA SER A 191 10.19 6.15 -8.27
C SER A 191 11.52 5.60 -7.72
N LEU A 192 12.11 4.58 -8.35
CA LEU A 192 13.31 3.90 -7.82
C LEU A 192 14.51 4.84 -7.73
N ILE A 193 14.77 5.65 -8.76
CA ILE A 193 15.91 6.58 -8.78
C ILE A 193 15.79 7.65 -7.69
N ALA A 194 14.58 8.20 -7.52
CA ALA A 194 14.32 9.21 -6.49
C ALA A 194 14.46 8.62 -5.07
N GLY A 195 13.92 7.43 -4.85
CA GLY A 195 14.07 6.70 -3.58
C GLY A 195 15.52 6.38 -3.26
N GLN A 196 16.29 5.88 -4.24
CA GLN A 196 17.71 5.60 -4.07
C GLN A 196 18.50 6.85 -3.67
N LYS A 197 18.26 7.98 -4.34
CA LYS A 197 18.91 9.25 -4.04
C LYS A 197 18.55 9.76 -2.64
N ALA A 198 17.29 9.62 -2.22
CA ALA A 198 16.87 9.96 -0.86
C ALA A 198 17.61 9.12 0.19
N HIS A 199 17.74 7.81 -0.03
CA HIS A 199 18.48 6.91 0.86
C HIS A 199 19.97 7.25 0.94
N GLU A 200 20.62 7.58 -0.17
CA GLU A 200 22.03 8.02 -0.21
C GLU A 200 22.26 9.29 0.59
N LEU A 201 21.24 10.17 0.67
CA LEU A 201 21.27 11.39 1.48
C LEU A 201 20.87 11.14 2.96
N GLY A 202 20.55 9.90 3.36
CA GLY A 202 20.20 9.54 4.73
C GLY A 202 18.72 9.71 5.09
N TYR A 203 17.84 9.87 4.11
CA TYR A 203 16.39 9.96 4.32
C TYR A 203 15.71 8.61 4.11
N SER A 204 14.55 8.44 4.73
CA SER A 204 13.75 7.23 4.57
C SER A 204 13.12 7.11 3.19
N ASN A 205 12.71 8.23 2.59
CA ASN A 205 12.18 8.29 1.24
C ASN A 205 12.04 9.76 0.77
N ILE A 206 11.67 9.90 -0.51
CA ILE A 206 11.32 11.19 -1.11
C ILE A 206 9.90 11.62 -0.70
N PHE A 207 9.71 12.93 -0.59
CA PHE A 207 8.42 13.59 -0.41
C PHE A 207 8.08 14.33 -1.71
N TYR A 208 7.02 13.88 -2.39
CA TYR A 208 6.67 14.41 -3.70
C TYR A 208 5.74 15.61 -3.61
N LEU A 209 6.00 16.60 -4.45
CA LEU A 209 5.11 17.69 -4.76
C LEU A 209 4.42 17.44 -6.11
N ASP A 210 3.33 18.16 -6.38
CA ASP A 210 2.63 18.09 -7.66
C ASP A 210 3.57 18.41 -8.83
N ALA A 211 3.43 17.64 -9.91
CA ALA A 211 4.35 17.71 -11.05
C ALA A 211 4.23 19.04 -11.85
N LYS A 212 3.08 19.72 -11.76
CA LYS A 212 2.82 20.92 -12.59
C LYS A 212 3.40 22.20 -12.01
N GLU A 213 3.17 22.44 -10.72
CA GLU A 213 3.50 23.71 -10.07
C GLU A 213 4.59 23.58 -9.00
N LYS A 214 4.88 22.34 -8.54
CA LYS A 214 5.80 22.04 -7.42
C LYS A 214 5.40 22.78 -6.14
N LYS A 215 4.12 23.01 -5.97
CA LYS A 215 3.53 23.81 -4.90
C LYS A 215 2.71 23.00 -3.91
N TYR A 216 2.04 21.97 -4.39
CA TYR A 216 1.12 21.18 -3.55
C TYR A 216 1.72 19.84 -3.20
N ILE A 217 1.41 19.36 -2.01
CA ILE A 217 1.84 18.05 -1.52
C ILE A 217 1.08 16.95 -2.28
N ASP A 218 1.79 15.94 -2.77
CA ASP A 218 1.23 14.73 -3.36
C ASP A 218 1.39 13.53 -2.41
N GLU A 219 2.52 12.84 -2.45
CA GLU A 219 2.72 11.59 -1.68
C GLU A 219 4.11 11.49 -1.04
N CYS A 220 4.23 10.61 -0.05
CA CYS A 220 5.47 10.25 0.63
C CYS A 220 6.01 8.93 0.06
N GLY A 221 6.84 8.97 -0.98
CA GLY A 221 7.28 7.76 -1.67
C GLY A 221 6.10 6.96 -2.21
N ALA A 222 5.81 5.80 -1.60
CA ALA A 222 4.70 4.91 -1.96
C ALA A 222 3.53 4.97 -0.94
N ALA A 223 3.44 6.03 -0.13
CA ALA A 223 2.45 6.22 0.94
C ALA A 223 1.76 7.56 0.83
N ASN A 224 0.50 7.67 1.26
CA ASN A 224 -0.19 8.95 1.33
C ASN A 224 0.34 9.78 2.50
N PHE A 225 0.29 11.10 2.36
CA PHE A 225 0.59 12.08 3.41
C PHE A 225 -0.65 12.45 4.21
N PHE A 226 -0.47 12.71 5.50
CA PHE A 226 -1.39 13.48 6.32
C PHE A 226 -0.63 14.41 7.28
N GLY A 227 -1.25 15.54 7.62
CA GLY A 227 -0.82 16.44 8.68
C GLY A 227 -1.92 16.65 9.70
N VAL A 228 -1.55 16.99 10.93
CA VAL A 228 -2.46 17.35 12.01
C VAL A 228 -2.22 18.79 12.44
N LYS A 229 -3.30 19.56 12.55
CA LYS A 229 -3.29 20.97 12.96
C LYS A 229 -4.61 21.35 13.59
N ASN A 230 -4.60 21.95 14.77
CA ASN A 230 -5.81 22.46 15.44
C ASN A 230 -6.94 21.40 15.48
N ASN A 231 -6.66 20.21 15.95
CA ASN A 231 -7.60 19.08 15.98
C ASN A 231 -8.22 18.74 14.62
N THR A 232 -7.47 18.98 13.52
CA THR A 232 -7.91 18.67 12.16
C THR A 232 -6.93 17.71 11.52
N TYR A 233 -7.42 16.61 10.94
CA TYR A 233 -6.70 15.69 10.08
C TYR A 233 -6.75 16.22 8.65
N ILE A 234 -5.62 16.54 8.05
CA ILE A 234 -5.53 17.15 6.73
C ILE A 234 -4.75 16.22 5.81
N THR A 235 -5.33 15.87 4.66
CA THR A 235 -4.67 15.02 3.66
C THR A 235 -4.81 15.60 2.25
N PRO A 236 -3.77 15.49 1.41
CA PRO A 236 -3.83 15.98 0.05
C PRO A 236 -4.87 15.28 -0.82
N LYS A 237 -5.45 16.02 -1.76
CA LYS A 237 -6.33 15.53 -2.81
C LYS A 237 -5.86 16.02 -4.16
N SER A 238 -5.52 15.11 -5.06
CA SER A 238 -5.26 15.39 -6.48
C SER A 238 -5.55 14.17 -7.34
N GLU A 239 -5.60 14.36 -8.66
CA GLU A 239 -5.79 13.25 -9.62
C GLU A 239 -4.54 12.37 -9.78
N SER A 240 -3.40 12.79 -9.26
CA SER A 240 -2.13 12.03 -9.27
C SER A 240 -1.94 11.15 -8.03
N ILE A 241 -2.74 11.32 -6.98
CA ILE A 241 -2.60 10.58 -5.71
C ILE A 241 -3.37 9.26 -5.77
N LEU A 242 -2.71 8.17 -5.32
CA LEU A 242 -3.38 6.88 -5.17
C LEU A 242 -4.40 6.94 -4.01
N PRO A 243 -5.69 6.58 -4.23
CA PRO A 243 -6.68 6.51 -3.16
C PRO A 243 -6.34 5.39 -2.15
N SER A 244 -5.64 5.74 -1.06
CA SER A 244 -5.20 4.78 -0.05
C SER A 244 -6.36 4.29 0.80
N ILE A 245 -6.48 2.96 0.94
CA ILE A 245 -7.47 2.31 1.81
C ILE A 245 -7.14 2.61 3.27
N THR A 246 -5.87 2.63 3.63
CA THR A 246 -5.42 3.01 4.98
C THR A 246 -5.79 4.46 5.29
N ASN A 247 -5.53 5.41 4.39
CA ASN A 247 -5.87 6.82 4.61
C ASN A 247 -7.38 7.02 4.77
N LYS A 248 -8.20 6.36 3.94
CA LYS A 248 -9.67 6.37 4.10
C LYS A 248 -10.08 5.89 5.50
N SER A 249 -9.46 4.83 6.00
CA SER A 249 -9.75 4.31 7.35
C SER A 249 -9.32 5.28 8.45
N LEU A 250 -8.14 5.91 8.30
CA LEU A 250 -7.64 6.89 9.27
C LEU A 250 -8.51 8.16 9.30
N MET A 251 -9.02 8.62 8.17
CA MET A 251 -9.97 9.74 8.11
C MET A 251 -11.24 9.44 8.91
N THR A 252 -11.84 8.24 8.73
CA THR A 252 -13.01 7.82 9.50
C THR A 252 -12.71 7.75 11.00
N LEU A 253 -11.58 7.16 11.38
CA LEU A 253 -11.18 7.08 12.80
C LEU A 253 -10.88 8.45 13.41
N ALA A 254 -10.33 9.39 12.63
CA ALA A 254 -10.11 10.77 13.08
C ALA A 254 -11.45 11.48 13.36
N GLU A 255 -12.45 11.31 12.48
CA GLU A 255 -13.82 11.85 12.72
C GLU A 255 -14.45 11.27 13.98
N GLU A 256 -14.33 9.96 14.21
CA GLU A 256 -14.81 9.32 15.44
C GLU A 256 -14.10 9.81 16.72
N MET A 257 -12.84 10.23 16.59
CA MET A 257 -12.11 10.87 17.68
C MET A 257 -12.48 12.35 17.89
N GLY A 258 -13.51 12.86 17.18
CA GLY A 258 -13.95 14.25 17.27
C GLY A 258 -13.05 15.25 16.56
N MET A 259 -12.21 14.79 15.62
CA MET A 259 -11.40 15.67 14.79
C MET A 259 -12.19 16.12 13.56
N LYS A 260 -11.87 17.28 13.03
CA LYS A 260 -12.26 17.69 11.68
C LYS A 260 -11.38 16.95 10.66
N VAL A 261 -11.92 16.57 9.50
CA VAL A 261 -11.18 15.97 8.39
C VAL A 261 -11.26 16.87 7.17
N GLU A 262 -10.11 17.19 6.58
CA GLU A 262 -10.00 17.96 5.36
C GLU A 262 -9.21 17.18 4.29
N CYS A 263 -9.85 16.97 3.14
CA CYS A 263 -9.22 16.36 1.96
C CYS A 263 -9.22 17.41 0.84
N ARG A 264 -8.06 18.06 0.61
CA ARG A 264 -7.92 19.25 -0.25
C ARG A 264 -6.52 19.39 -0.84
N HIS A 265 -6.32 20.37 -1.71
CA HIS A 265 -4.96 20.78 -2.06
C HIS A 265 -4.26 21.34 -0.81
N VAL A 266 -3.05 20.89 -0.52
CA VAL A 266 -2.23 21.30 0.62
C VAL A 266 -0.96 21.94 0.08
N PRO A 267 -0.80 23.28 0.20
CA PRO A 267 0.45 23.94 -0.19
C PRO A 267 1.63 23.46 0.65
N VAL A 268 2.82 23.36 0.04
CA VAL A 268 4.03 22.88 0.74
C VAL A 268 4.38 23.78 1.93
N GLU A 269 4.12 25.08 1.84
CA GLU A 269 4.37 26.06 2.90
C GLU A 269 3.52 25.78 4.15
N GLU A 270 2.39 25.10 4.00
CA GLU A 270 1.53 24.71 5.12
C GLU A 270 2.19 23.69 6.05
N LEU A 271 3.25 23.00 5.60
CA LEU A 271 4.06 22.10 6.42
C LEU A 271 4.57 22.79 7.69
N ALA A 272 4.90 24.08 7.62
CA ALA A 272 5.36 24.87 8.77
C ALA A 272 4.32 25.03 9.89
N THR A 273 3.06 24.72 9.61
CA THR A 273 1.94 24.93 10.55
C THR A 273 1.40 23.62 11.15
N PHE A 274 1.86 22.45 10.69
CA PHE A 274 1.42 21.18 11.25
C PHE A 274 2.11 20.86 12.58
N GLU A 275 1.33 20.36 13.51
CA GLU A 275 1.78 19.88 14.83
C GLU A 275 2.34 18.47 14.72
N GLU A 276 1.76 17.64 13.84
CA GLU A 276 2.19 16.30 13.51
C GLU A 276 2.10 16.07 12.00
N ALA A 277 2.93 15.20 11.48
CA ALA A 277 2.86 14.72 10.11
C ALA A 277 3.11 13.21 10.04
N GLY A 278 2.50 12.55 9.07
CA GLY A 278 2.66 11.12 8.86
C GLY A 278 2.46 10.69 7.41
N ALA A 279 3.13 9.60 7.06
CA ALA A 279 2.87 8.85 5.85
C ALA A 279 2.04 7.62 6.21
N CYS A 280 1.03 7.24 5.40
CA CYS A 280 0.17 6.10 5.70
C CYS A 280 -0.05 5.17 4.52
N GLY A 281 -0.10 3.87 4.82
CA GLY A 281 -0.29 2.82 3.83
C GLY A 281 -0.29 1.42 4.44
N THR A 282 -0.59 0.40 3.64
CA THR A 282 -0.75 -0.99 4.11
C THR A 282 0.52 -1.54 4.79
N ALA A 283 1.71 -1.15 4.33
CA ALA A 283 2.96 -1.72 4.86
C ALA A 283 3.19 -1.33 6.33
N ALA A 284 3.12 -0.03 6.64
CA ALA A 284 3.44 0.52 7.95
C ALA A 284 2.22 0.90 8.81
N VAL A 285 1.03 0.98 8.21
CA VAL A 285 -0.16 1.65 8.74
C VAL A 285 0.07 3.16 8.80
N ILE A 286 0.89 3.63 9.73
CA ILE A 286 1.41 5.00 9.80
C ILE A 286 2.93 4.94 9.97
N SER A 287 3.65 5.77 9.23
CA SER A 287 5.04 6.14 9.45
C SER A 287 5.05 7.61 9.91
N PRO A 288 5.19 7.89 11.19
CA PRO A 288 5.29 9.27 11.68
C PRO A 288 6.51 9.96 11.09
N ILE A 289 6.34 11.21 10.69
CA ILE A 289 7.41 11.98 10.07
C ILE A 289 8.13 12.80 11.13
N GLN A 290 9.46 12.65 11.20
CA GLN A 290 10.31 13.45 12.08
C GLN A 290 10.47 14.87 11.54
N ARG A 291 10.89 14.95 10.28
CA ARG A 291 11.08 16.20 9.55
C ARG A 291 10.99 15.96 8.05
N ILE A 292 10.73 17.01 7.32
CA ILE A 292 10.82 17.06 5.86
C ILE A 292 11.79 18.18 5.51
N ASP A 293 12.89 17.83 4.85
CA ASP A 293 13.88 18.79 4.39
C ASP A 293 13.68 19.06 2.89
N ASP A 294 13.63 20.31 2.49
CA ASP A 294 13.61 20.69 1.07
C ASP A 294 15.06 20.82 0.56
N TYR A 295 15.46 19.90 -0.30
CA TYR A 295 16.84 19.85 -0.83
C TYR A 295 17.19 21.06 -1.66
N ASP A 296 16.20 21.68 -2.31
CA ASP A 296 16.40 22.81 -3.21
C ASP A 296 16.41 24.15 -2.45
N THR A 297 15.43 24.40 -1.57
CA THR A 297 15.31 25.68 -0.82
C THR A 297 16.11 25.69 0.48
N LYS A 298 16.55 24.54 0.98
CA LYS A 298 17.24 24.34 2.26
C LYS A 298 16.35 24.61 3.49
N GLU A 299 15.04 24.67 3.29
CA GLU A 299 14.06 24.73 4.38
C GLU A 299 13.92 23.37 5.05
N SER A 300 13.60 23.37 6.34
CA SER A 300 13.37 22.16 7.13
C SER A 300 12.11 22.32 7.98
N TYR A 301 11.17 21.40 7.83
CA TYR A 301 9.92 21.33 8.58
C TYR A 301 10.03 20.22 9.61
N VAL A 302 10.10 20.57 10.90
CA VAL A 302 10.35 19.62 12.00
C VAL A 302 9.08 19.39 12.81
N PHE A 303 8.60 18.14 12.86
CA PHE A 303 7.40 17.71 13.57
C PHE A 303 7.72 16.97 14.88
N SER A 304 8.90 16.37 14.99
CA SER A 304 9.36 15.70 16.22
C SER A 304 10.82 16.06 16.50
N LYS A 305 11.07 16.62 17.69
CA LYS A 305 12.42 16.99 18.13
C LYS A 305 13.12 15.87 18.90
N ASP A 306 12.35 15.00 19.56
CA ASP A 306 12.86 13.92 20.40
C ASP A 306 12.77 12.52 19.72
N GLY A 307 12.36 12.49 18.45
CA GLY A 307 12.21 11.27 17.65
C GLY A 307 10.96 10.43 17.98
N LYS A 308 10.07 10.94 18.85
CA LYS A 308 8.84 10.26 19.20
C LYS A 308 7.69 10.62 18.26
N PRO A 309 6.77 9.69 17.98
CA PRO A 309 5.55 10.01 17.24
C PRO A 309 4.68 11.00 18.01
N GLY A 310 3.91 11.79 17.26
CA GLY A 310 2.90 12.67 17.86
C GLY A 310 1.72 11.88 18.45
N PRO A 311 1.04 12.41 19.47
CA PRO A 311 -0.01 11.70 20.21
C PRO A 311 -1.23 11.33 19.35
N ILE A 312 -1.55 12.10 18.32
CA ILE A 312 -2.67 11.79 17.41
C ILE A 312 -2.28 10.64 16.49
N SER A 313 -1.07 10.69 15.91
CA SER A 313 -0.53 9.63 15.07
C SER A 313 -0.48 8.29 15.82
N GLU A 314 -0.06 8.31 17.07
CA GLU A 314 0.00 7.12 17.94
C GLU A 314 -1.41 6.56 18.25
N LYS A 315 -2.37 7.42 18.59
CA LYS A 315 -3.75 7.01 18.84
C LYS A 315 -4.40 6.39 17.60
N LEU A 316 -4.25 7.02 16.44
CA LEU A 316 -4.79 6.51 15.17
C LEU A 316 -4.15 5.18 14.79
N TYR A 317 -2.83 5.06 14.94
CA TYR A 317 -2.09 3.82 14.70
C TYR A 317 -2.61 2.69 15.59
N ASN A 318 -2.67 2.92 16.89
CA ASN A 318 -3.09 1.90 17.87
C ASN A 318 -4.55 1.48 17.64
N LYS A 319 -5.46 2.44 17.37
CA LYS A 319 -6.87 2.15 17.11
C LYS A 319 -7.06 1.31 15.84
N LEU A 320 -6.40 1.68 14.73
CA LEU A 320 -6.50 0.91 13.50
C LEU A 320 -5.91 -0.50 13.66
N ARG A 321 -4.78 -0.63 14.36
CA ARG A 321 -4.17 -1.94 14.66
C ARG A 321 -5.07 -2.80 15.53
N ALA A 322 -5.70 -2.23 16.56
CA ALA A 322 -6.63 -2.94 17.42
C ALA A 322 -7.82 -3.53 16.65
N ILE A 323 -8.39 -2.77 15.71
CA ILE A 323 -9.44 -3.27 14.82
C ILE A 323 -8.91 -4.40 13.90
N GLN A 324 -7.73 -4.23 13.29
CA GLN A 324 -7.13 -5.23 12.40
C GLN A 324 -6.86 -6.57 13.09
N TYR A 325 -6.45 -6.55 14.37
CA TYR A 325 -6.20 -7.76 15.17
C TYR A 325 -7.45 -8.29 15.87
N GLY A 326 -8.53 -7.51 15.93
CA GLY A 326 -9.76 -7.86 16.66
C GLY A 326 -9.64 -7.65 18.17
N ASP A 327 -8.72 -6.79 18.62
CA ASP A 327 -8.62 -6.34 20.01
C ASP A 327 -9.72 -5.31 20.34
N GLU A 328 -10.23 -4.59 19.32
CA GLU A 328 -11.42 -3.75 19.38
C GLU A 328 -12.47 -4.22 18.39
N PRO A 329 -13.77 -3.98 18.65
CA PRO A 329 -14.85 -4.30 17.72
C PRO A 329 -14.69 -3.57 16.39
N ASP A 330 -14.98 -4.25 15.29
CA ASP A 330 -15.11 -3.63 13.97
C ASP A 330 -16.56 -3.14 13.77
N ASN A 331 -16.80 -1.86 14.01
CA ASN A 331 -18.10 -1.24 13.83
C ASN A 331 -18.36 -0.79 12.37
N HIS A 332 -17.40 -1.03 11.47
CA HIS A 332 -17.43 -0.56 10.09
C HIS A 332 -17.61 -1.66 9.05
N GLY A 333 -17.50 -2.93 9.46
CA GLY A 333 -17.46 -4.05 8.53
C GLY A 333 -16.17 -4.09 7.68
N TRP A 334 -15.06 -3.59 8.22
CA TRP A 334 -13.77 -3.58 7.52
C TRP A 334 -13.03 -4.91 7.57
N VAL A 335 -13.37 -5.74 8.53
CA VAL A 335 -12.65 -6.97 8.82
C VAL A 335 -13.46 -8.18 8.39
N THR A 336 -12.90 -9.00 7.53
CA THR A 336 -13.43 -10.33 7.23
C THR A 336 -12.71 -11.37 8.08
N VAL A 337 -13.44 -12.05 8.96
CA VAL A 337 -12.93 -13.18 9.73
C VAL A 337 -12.97 -14.42 8.85
N LEU A 338 -11.86 -15.14 8.76
CA LEU A 338 -11.76 -16.40 8.02
C LEU A 338 -11.93 -17.57 9.00
N ASP A 339 -13.02 -18.30 8.84
CA ASP A 339 -13.30 -19.53 9.62
C ASP A 339 -12.56 -20.74 9.06
#